data_004584dc5a5f770636d511dbf4249da2
#
_entry.id   004584dc5a5f770636d511dbf4249da2
#
_cell.length_a   1.000
_cell.length_b   1.000
_cell.length_c   1.000
_cell.angle_alpha   90.00
_cell.angle_beta   90.00
_cell.angle_gamma   90.00
#
_symmetry.space_group_name_H-M   'P 1'
#
loop_
_entity.id
_entity.type
_entity.pdbx_description
1 polymer ?
#
loop_
_entity_poly.entity_id
_entity_poly.type
_entity_poly.pdbx_seq_one_letter_code
_entity_poly.pdbx_strand_id
1 'polypeptide(L)' 'MLPADLGLTDRQLDVLALMMQGNNNKSICRMLNLAEPTVKNHVTAILKALKVTNRTEAVIAVNELGWKLPATSKV' A
#
# COMPACT_ATOMS: atom_id res chain seq x y z
N MET A 1 -14.40 -5.71 6.85
CA MET A 1 -13.03 -6.18 7.10
C MET A 1 -12.11 -4.98 7.16
N LEU A 2 -11.28 -4.91 8.18
CA LEU A 2 -10.33 -3.82 8.34
C LEU A 2 -8.96 -4.23 7.86
N PRO A 3 -8.10 -3.27 7.48
CA PRO A 3 -6.74 -3.60 7.03
C PRO A 3 -5.96 -4.43 8.05
N ALA A 4 -6.15 -4.15 9.33
CA ALA A 4 -5.44 -4.89 10.37
C ALA A 4 -5.83 -6.37 10.38
N ASP A 5 -7.03 -6.71 9.92
CA ASP A 5 -7.48 -8.10 9.87
C ASP A 5 -6.68 -8.92 8.88
N LEU A 6 -5.99 -8.27 7.96
CA LEU A 6 -5.16 -8.95 6.97
C LEU A 6 -3.70 -9.05 7.40
N GLY A 7 -3.37 -8.57 8.59
CA GLY A 7 -2.01 -8.64 9.09
C GLY A 7 -1.07 -7.61 8.52
N LEU A 8 -1.59 -6.53 7.98
CA LEU A 8 -0.74 -5.46 7.44
C LEU A 8 -0.16 -4.63 8.58
N THR A 9 1.13 -4.33 8.49
CA THR A 9 1.78 -3.47 9.46
C THR A 9 1.48 -2.01 9.15
N ASP A 10 1.79 -1.13 10.12
CA ASP A 10 1.58 0.30 9.91
C ASP A 10 2.37 0.81 8.71
N ARG A 11 3.60 0.35 8.54
CA ARG A 11 4.41 0.78 7.40
C ARG A 11 3.83 0.27 6.08
N GLN A 12 3.30 -0.95 6.09
CA GLN A 12 2.65 -1.48 4.90
C GLN A 12 1.40 -0.68 4.56
N LEU A 13 0.67 -0.22 5.56
CA LEU A 13 -0.49 0.64 5.32
C LEU A 13 -0.06 1.98 4.72
N ASP A 14 1.06 2.53 5.18
CA ASP A 14 1.60 3.76 4.57
C ASP A 14 1.90 3.55 3.10
N VAL A 15 2.55 2.42 2.78
CA VAL A 15 2.87 2.10 1.38
C VAL A 15 1.58 1.95 0.57
N LEU A 16 0.61 1.24 1.12
CA LEU A 16 -0.67 1.05 0.42
C LEU A 16 -1.37 2.38 0.16
N ALA A 17 -1.36 3.27 1.13
CA ALA A 17 -1.99 4.58 0.97
C ALA A 17 -1.35 5.36 -0.18
N LEU A 18 -0.02 5.31 -0.28
CA LEU A 18 0.68 6.00 -1.36
C LEU A 18 0.43 5.33 -2.70
N MET A 19 0.30 4.01 -2.72
CA MET A 19 -0.10 3.31 -3.93
C MET A 19 -1.47 3.77 -4.42
N MET A 20 -2.40 3.94 -3.49
CA MET A 20 -3.75 4.39 -3.82
C MET A 20 -3.75 5.80 -4.41
N GLN A 21 -2.76 6.59 -4.07
CA GLN A 21 -2.62 7.94 -4.59
C GLN A 21 -1.92 7.97 -5.95
N GLY A 22 -1.53 6.81 -6.46
CA GLY A 22 -0.92 6.74 -7.78
C GLY A 22 0.60 6.84 -7.78
N ASN A 23 1.24 6.76 -6.63
CA ASN A 23 2.70 6.84 -6.56
C ASN A 23 3.34 5.52 -6.98
N ASN A 24 4.43 5.61 -7.75
CA ASN A 24 5.20 4.42 -8.08
C ASN A 24 6.19 4.11 -6.96
N ASN A 25 6.89 2.97 -7.09
CA ASN A 25 7.81 2.54 -6.03
C ASN A 25 8.90 3.57 -5.76
N LYS A 26 9.42 4.21 -6.80
CA LYS A 26 10.47 5.19 -6.63
C LYS A 26 9.99 6.39 -5.81
N SER A 27 8.80 6.86 -6.10
CA SER A 27 8.20 7.96 -5.33
C SER A 27 7.97 7.56 -3.88
N ILE A 28 7.47 6.34 -3.67
CA ILE A 28 7.23 5.83 -2.32
C ILE A 28 8.53 5.75 -1.54
N CYS A 29 9.61 5.28 -2.18
CA CYS A 29 10.93 5.25 -1.53
C CYS A 29 11.32 6.62 -1.01
N ARG A 30 11.14 7.64 -1.82
CA ARG A 30 11.52 9.00 -1.43
C ARG A 30 10.62 9.53 -0.33
N MET A 31 9.32 9.30 -0.46
CA MET A 31 8.35 9.86 0.48
C MET A 31 8.47 9.23 1.86
N LEU A 32 8.81 7.95 1.93
CA LEU A 32 8.94 7.24 3.20
C LEU A 32 10.39 7.05 3.62
N ASN A 33 11.34 7.52 2.81
CA ASN A 33 12.76 7.36 3.09
C ASN A 33 13.14 5.89 3.28
N LEU A 34 12.73 5.07 2.33
CA LEU A 34 12.98 3.63 2.35
C LEU A 34 13.77 3.24 1.12
N ALA A 35 14.54 2.14 1.24
CA ALA A 35 15.25 1.57 0.11
C ALA A 35 14.25 0.90 -0.83
N GLU A 36 14.59 0.86 -2.12
CA GLU A 36 13.72 0.28 -3.12
C GLU A 36 13.37 -1.19 -2.85
N PRO A 37 14.33 -2.04 -2.45
CA PRO A 37 13.96 -3.43 -2.14
C PRO A 37 12.97 -3.52 -0.98
N THR A 38 13.08 -2.64 -0.01
CA THR A 38 12.15 -2.62 1.12
C THR A 38 10.74 -2.29 0.64
N VAL A 39 10.60 -1.28 -0.23
CA VAL A 39 9.30 -0.92 -0.77
C VAL A 39 8.73 -2.06 -1.60
N LYS A 40 9.55 -2.71 -2.40
CA LYS A 40 9.10 -3.86 -3.19
C LYS A 40 8.58 -4.98 -2.30
N ASN A 41 9.26 -5.24 -1.19
CA ASN A 41 8.82 -6.26 -0.24
C ASN A 41 7.48 -5.89 0.36
N HIS A 42 7.30 -4.63 0.73
CA HIS A 42 6.01 -4.18 1.27
C HIS A 42 4.90 -4.34 0.24
N VAL A 43 5.16 -3.95 -1.01
CA VAL A 43 4.17 -4.08 -2.07
C VAL A 43 3.78 -5.54 -2.26
N THR A 44 4.78 -6.42 -2.31
CA THR A 44 4.52 -7.85 -2.47
C THR A 44 3.65 -8.38 -1.34
N ALA A 45 3.96 -8.00 -0.10
CA ALA A 45 3.19 -8.45 1.05
C ALA A 45 1.74 -7.93 0.97
N ILE A 46 1.58 -6.68 0.53
CA ILE A 46 0.25 -6.09 0.39
C ILE A 46 -0.57 -6.85 -0.64
N LEU A 47 0.03 -7.13 -1.80
CA LEU A 47 -0.69 -7.86 -2.85
C LEU A 47 -1.12 -9.23 -2.37
N LYS A 48 -0.23 -9.91 -1.64
CA LYS A 48 -0.57 -11.23 -1.08
C LYS A 48 -1.70 -11.13 -0.07
N ALA A 49 -1.64 -10.14 0.80
CA ALA A 49 -2.67 -9.98 1.82
C ALA A 49 -4.04 -9.71 1.21
N LEU A 50 -4.06 -8.93 0.13
CA LEU A 50 -5.30 -8.61 -0.57
C LEU A 50 -5.72 -9.70 -1.54
N LYS A 51 -4.85 -10.70 -1.77
CA LYS A 51 -5.11 -11.81 -2.70
C LYS A 51 -5.33 -11.30 -4.11
N VAL A 52 -4.48 -10.37 -4.52
CA VAL A 52 -4.51 -9.81 -5.88
C VAL A 52 -3.14 -9.99 -6.52
N THR A 53 -3.06 -9.79 -7.83
CA THR A 53 -1.83 -10.08 -8.57
C THR A 53 -1.08 -8.84 -9.01
N ASN A 54 -1.70 -7.68 -8.98
CA ASN A 54 -1.02 -6.45 -9.40
C ASN A 54 -1.61 -5.24 -8.68
N ARG A 55 -0.97 -4.09 -8.91
CA ARG A 55 -1.32 -2.87 -8.19
C ARG A 55 -2.72 -2.36 -8.56
N THR A 56 -3.08 -2.50 -9.83
CA THR A 56 -4.40 -2.06 -10.27
C THR A 56 -5.49 -2.82 -9.53
N GLU A 57 -5.31 -4.14 -9.42
CA GLU A 57 -6.26 -4.96 -8.67
C GLU A 57 -6.30 -4.57 -7.20
N ALA A 58 -5.14 -4.21 -6.64
CA ALA A 58 -5.09 -3.78 -5.25
C ALA A 58 -5.91 -2.51 -5.04
N VAL A 59 -5.79 -1.55 -5.95
CA VAL A 59 -6.56 -0.30 -5.87
C VAL A 59 -8.05 -0.60 -5.92
N ILE A 60 -8.46 -1.46 -6.85
CA ILE A 60 -9.86 -1.83 -6.98
C ILE A 60 -10.36 -2.50 -5.71
N ALA A 61 -9.58 -3.44 -5.18
CA ALA A 61 -9.98 -4.19 -3.99
C ALA A 61 -10.17 -3.25 -2.78
N VAL A 62 -9.23 -2.31 -2.59
CA VAL A 62 -9.34 -1.38 -1.47
C VAL A 62 -10.55 -0.48 -1.63
N ASN A 63 -10.81 0.00 -2.85
CA ASN A 63 -11.98 0.83 -3.10
C ASN A 63 -13.27 0.07 -2.79
N GLU A 64 -13.33 -1.20 -3.16
CA GLU A 64 -14.52 -2.01 -2.91
C GLU A 64 -14.71 -2.29 -1.42
N LEU A 65 -13.62 -2.39 -0.67
CA LEU A 65 -13.70 -2.62 0.77
C LEU A 65 -14.01 -1.34 1.54
N GLY A 66 -13.83 -0.19 0.90
CA GLY A 66 -14.12 1.09 1.52
C GLY A 66 -13.20 1.43 2.68
N TRP A 67 -11.98 0.94 2.66
CA TRP A 67 -11.03 1.20 3.73
C TRP A 67 -10.64 2.67 3.80
N LYS A 68 -10.44 3.15 5.02
CA LYS A 68 -9.85 4.45 5.24
C LYS A 68 -8.37 4.26 5.56
N LEU A 69 -7.52 4.86 4.76
CA LEU A 69 -6.09 4.72 4.89
C LEU A 69 -5.48 5.98 5.48
N PRO A 70 -4.28 5.85 6.09
CA PRO A 70 -3.63 7.03 6.66
C PRO A 70 -3.29 8.04 5.59
N ALA A 71 -3.34 9.33 5.95
CA ALA A 71 -2.97 10.42 5.05
C ALA A 71 -1.45 10.61 5.18
N THR A 72 -0.70 9.87 4.39
CA THR A 72 0.75 9.90 4.47
C THR A 72 1.38 10.92 3.55
N SER A 73 0.63 11.35 2.56
CA SER A 73 1.12 12.30 1.60
C SER A 73 0.20 13.49 1.63
N LYS A 74 0.69 14.56 2.16
CA LYS A 74 -0.14 15.70 2.29
C LYS A 74 0.02 16.61 1.13
N VAL A 75 -1.01 17.02 0.62
CA VAL A 75 -0.98 17.95 -0.47
C VAL A 75 -1.16 19.33 0.02
#